data_62ceb2f46ca95997dedbedc10c49366b
#
_entry.id   62ceb2f46ca95997dedbedc10c49366b
#
_cell.length_a   1.000
_cell.length_b   1.000
_cell.length_c   1.000
_cell.angle_alpha   90.00
_cell.angle_beta   90.00
_cell.angle_gamma   90.00
#
_symmetry.space_group_name_H-M   'P 1'
#
loop_
_entity.id
_entity.type
_entity.pdbx_description
1 polymer ?
#
loop_
_entity_poly.entity_id
_entity_poly.type
_entity_poly.pdbx_seq_one_letter_code
_entity_poly.pdbx_strand_id
1 'polypeptide(L)'
;MVRSLKAVSVIRWSAETLSAWLFLNEKPQEQPLDGPRQYRKCFSSRTSPSPHGREAGLTLIELIVTVAILGLLASAAVPLARWNIKRANERELHSDLWEMRKAIDAYKDAADKGGIQTKVDSDNYPPDLDTLVKGVEVKGKKVRFLRRVPVDPMTGKAEWGLRSEQDEPDSDSFGGQNVFDVYSKSQGTALNGTKYAEW
;
A
#
# COMPACT_ATOMS: atom_id res chain seq x y z
N MET A 1 46.00 -0.99 -10.97
CA MET A 1 45.49 -2.37 -11.15
C MET A 1 43.95 -2.30 -11.10
N VAL A 2 43.37 -2.56 -12.23
CA VAL A 2 41.97 -2.43 -12.64
C VAL A 2 41.14 -3.58 -12.09
N ARG A 3 39.87 -3.32 -11.69
CA ARG A 3 38.68 -4.22 -11.79
C ARG A 3 37.62 -3.70 -10.88
N SER A 4 36.37 -3.56 -11.17
CA SER A 4 35.49 -3.81 -12.31
C SER A 4 34.08 -3.47 -11.79
N LEU A 5 33.44 -2.55 -12.45
CA LEU A 5 32.04 -2.20 -12.29
C LEU A 5 31.16 -3.42 -12.63
N LYS A 6 30.25 -3.81 -11.74
CA LYS A 6 29.09 -4.63 -12.11
C LYS A 6 27.86 -3.73 -12.23
N ALA A 7 27.45 -3.57 -13.48
CA ALA A 7 26.22 -2.89 -13.86
C ALA A 7 25.00 -3.67 -13.32
N VAL A 8 24.14 -2.95 -12.61
CA VAL A 8 22.76 -3.40 -12.30
C VAL A 8 21.94 -3.07 -13.55
N SER A 9 21.48 -4.11 -14.24
CA SER A 9 20.59 -4.01 -15.38
C SER A 9 19.22 -3.50 -14.93
N VAL A 10 18.95 -2.24 -15.25
CA VAL A 10 17.60 -1.66 -15.21
C VAL A 10 16.79 -2.35 -16.30
N ILE A 11 15.78 -3.10 -15.92
CA ILE A 11 14.77 -3.65 -16.83
C ILE A 11 14.00 -2.47 -17.42
N ARG A 12 14.43 -2.06 -18.60
CA ARG A 12 13.76 -1.07 -19.45
C ARG A 12 12.56 -1.76 -20.10
N TRP A 13 11.38 -1.51 -19.59
CA TRP A 13 10.14 -1.88 -20.27
C TRP A 13 10.05 -1.06 -21.54
N SER A 14 10.31 -1.69 -22.67
CA SER A 14 10.18 -1.05 -23.98
C SER A 14 8.71 -0.98 -24.36
N ALA A 15 8.36 0.13 -25.02
CA ALA A 15 7.01 0.42 -25.51
C ALA A 15 6.47 -0.59 -26.55
N GLU A 16 7.27 -1.58 -26.90
CA GLU A 16 6.92 -2.61 -27.92
C GLU A 16 5.97 -3.69 -27.39
N THR A 17 5.88 -3.89 -26.07
CA THR A 17 4.94 -4.90 -25.50
C THR A 17 3.50 -4.42 -25.47
N LEU A 18 3.24 -3.12 -25.54
CA LEU A 18 1.87 -2.56 -25.61
C LEU A 18 1.28 -2.60 -27.01
N SER A 19 2.11 -2.61 -28.06
CA SER A 19 1.62 -2.72 -29.44
C SER A 19 1.18 -4.13 -29.82
N ALA A 20 1.77 -5.16 -29.21
CA ALA A 20 1.40 -6.55 -29.47
C ALA A 20 0.00 -6.92 -28.91
N TRP A 21 -0.46 -6.24 -27.84
CA TRP A 21 -1.77 -6.50 -27.25
C TRP A 21 -2.93 -5.87 -28.02
N LEU A 22 -2.65 -4.80 -28.75
CA LEU A 22 -3.64 -4.10 -29.59
C LEU A 22 -3.94 -4.82 -30.92
N PHE A 23 -3.00 -5.63 -31.42
CA PHE A 23 -3.20 -6.39 -32.67
C PHE A 23 -4.01 -7.68 -32.53
N LEU A 24 -4.24 -8.17 -31.32
CA LEU A 24 -5.00 -9.41 -31.08
C LEU A 24 -6.50 -9.21 -30.92
N ASN A 25 -7.00 -7.98 -30.96
CA ASN A 25 -8.43 -7.67 -30.78
C ASN A 25 -9.09 -7.04 -32.01
N GLU A 26 -8.49 -7.18 -33.19
CA GLU A 26 -9.14 -6.77 -34.45
C GLU A 26 -10.03 -7.91 -34.94
N LYS A 27 -11.33 -7.69 -34.87
CA LYS A 27 -12.34 -8.57 -35.48
C LYS A 27 -12.13 -8.60 -37.00
N PRO A 28 -12.18 -9.78 -37.64
CA PRO A 28 -12.06 -9.86 -39.09
C PRO A 28 -13.20 -9.08 -39.74
N GLN A 29 -12.86 -8.16 -40.60
CA GLN A 29 -13.79 -7.47 -41.48
C GLN A 29 -14.37 -8.47 -42.49
N GLU A 30 -15.67 -8.70 -42.41
CA GLU A 30 -16.39 -9.46 -43.42
C GLU A 30 -16.49 -8.62 -44.71
N GLN A 31 -15.85 -9.06 -45.78
CA GLN A 31 -16.03 -8.50 -47.12
C GLN A 31 -17.38 -8.95 -47.71
N PRO A 32 -18.17 -8.07 -48.27
CA PRO A 32 -19.38 -8.44 -48.98
C PRO A 32 -19.02 -9.01 -50.36
N LEU A 33 -19.27 -10.28 -50.59
CA LEU A 33 -19.25 -10.88 -51.90
C LEU A 33 -20.61 -10.64 -52.57
N ASP A 34 -20.60 -9.68 -53.48
CA ASP A 34 -21.70 -9.42 -54.40
C ASP A 34 -21.76 -10.49 -55.48
N GLY A 35 -22.93 -11.14 -55.65
CA GLY A 35 -23.15 -12.05 -56.74
C GLY A 35 -24.51 -12.78 -56.65
N PRO A 36 -25.38 -12.63 -57.66
CA PRO A 36 -26.75 -13.15 -57.61
C PRO A 36 -26.78 -14.63 -57.99
N ARG A 37 -27.06 -15.51 -57.05
CA ARG A 37 -27.52 -16.89 -57.40
C ARG A 37 -28.84 -17.18 -56.72
N GLN A 38 -29.86 -17.11 -57.56
CA GLN A 38 -31.18 -17.64 -57.25
C GLN A 38 -31.09 -19.15 -57.04
N TYR A 39 -31.13 -19.63 -55.82
CA TYR A 39 -31.48 -21.00 -55.50
C TYR A 39 -32.81 -20.99 -54.75
N ARG A 40 -33.90 -21.30 -55.54
CA ARG A 40 -35.13 -21.73 -54.92
C ARG A 40 -34.86 -23.03 -54.17
N LYS A 41 -34.65 -22.92 -52.83
CA LYS A 41 -34.77 -24.08 -51.98
C LYS A 41 -36.13 -24.00 -51.30
N CYS A 42 -36.92 -25.00 -51.60
CA CYS A 42 -38.08 -25.34 -50.79
C CYS A 42 -37.64 -25.57 -49.37
N PHE A 43 -37.88 -24.58 -48.54
CA PHE A 43 -37.61 -24.69 -47.13
C PHE A 43 -38.80 -25.39 -46.48
N SER A 44 -38.70 -26.73 -46.44
CA SER A 44 -39.53 -27.53 -45.54
C SER A 44 -39.25 -27.03 -44.10
N SER A 45 -40.19 -26.31 -43.54
CA SER A 45 -40.16 -25.90 -42.14
C SER A 45 -40.25 -27.13 -41.25
N ARG A 46 -39.07 -27.76 -41.00
CA ARG A 46 -38.91 -28.61 -39.83
C ARG A 46 -38.79 -27.66 -38.65
N THR A 47 -39.89 -27.42 -37.97
CA THR A 47 -39.88 -26.91 -36.63
C THR A 47 -39.14 -27.93 -35.78
N SER A 48 -37.83 -27.67 -35.56
CA SER A 48 -37.10 -28.36 -34.49
C SER A 48 -37.77 -27.97 -33.17
N PRO A 49 -38.18 -28.95 -32.33
CA PRO A 49 -38.66 -28.62 -31.02
C PRO A 49 -37.45 -27.98 -30.27
N SER A 50 -37.61 -26.72 -29.87
CA SER A 50 -36.66 -26.09 -28.93
C SER A 50 -36.52 -27.05 -27.75
N PRO A 51 -35.26 -27.38 -27.34
CA PRO A 51 -35.07 -28.09 -26.08
C PRO A 51 -35.61 -27.15 -24.99
N HIS A 52 -36.83 -27.46 -24.54
CA HIS A 52 -37.32 -26.85 -23.29
C HIS A 52 -36.31 -27.26 -22.26
N GLY A 53 -35.43 -26.32 -21.91
CA GLY A 53 -34.55 -26.50 -20.76
C GLY A 53 -35.46 -26.85 -19.60
N ARG A 54 -35.30 -28.09 -19.10
CA ARG A 54 -35.91 -28.48 -17.84
C ARG A 54 -35.43 -27.48 -16.83
N GLU A 55 -36.28 -26.54 -16.45
CA GLU A 55 -36.05 -25.74 -15.25
C GLU A 55 -36.06 -26.72 -14.07
N ALA A 56 -34.90 -27.22 -13.75
CA ALA A 56 -34.73 -28.06 -12.57
C ALA A 56 -34.84 -27.12 -11.36
N GLY A 57 -36.00 -27.09 -10.76
CA GLY A 57 -36.20 -26.41 -9.49
C GLY A 57 -35.29 -26.99 -8.43
N LEU A 58 -34.63 -26.13 -7.65
CA LEU A 58 -33.82 -26.53 -6.50
C LEU A 58 -34.72 -27.23 -5.47
N THR A 59 -34.25 -28.38 -4.99
CA THR A 59 -34.94 -29.07 -3.91
C THR A 59 -34.72 -28.32 -2.59
N LEU A 60 -35.68 -28.39 -1.69
CA LEU A 60 -35.58 -27.76 -0.35
C LEU A 60 -34.33 -28.26 0.39
N ILE A 61 -34.00 -29.54 0.28
CA ILE A 61 -32.81 -30.12 0.93
C ILE A 61 -31.51 -29.56 0.31
N GLU A 62 -31.44 -29.35 -0.99
CA GLU A 62 -30.27 -28.77 -1.67
C GLU A 62 -30.04 -27.33 -1.23
N LEU A 63 -31.11 -26.55 -1.06
CA LEU A 63 -31.03 -25.18 -0.55
C LEU A 63 -30.51 -25.16 0.89
N ILE A 64 -30.99 -26.07 1.77
CA ILE A 64 -30.53 -26.14 3.16
C ILE A 64 -29.04 -26.52 3.20
N VAL A 65 -28.63 -27.51 2.43
CA VAL A 65 -27.24 -27.98 2.38
C VAL A 65 -26.31 -26.89 1.83
N THR A 66 -26.71 -26.20 0.77
CA THR A 66 -25.88 -25.12 0.19
C THR A 66 -25.70 -23.97 1.16
N VAL A 67 -26.79 -23.52 1.83
CA VAL A 67 -26.69 -22.45 2.83
C VAL A 67 -25.85 -22.88 4.04
N ALA A 68 -25.95 -24.12 4.48
CA ALA A 68 -25.13 -24.64 5.57
C ALA A 68 -23.62 -24.63 5.21
N ILE A 69 -23.26 -25.07 4.00
CA ILE A 69 -21.87 -25.03 3.52
C ILE A 69 -21.37 -23.59 3.38
N LEU A 70 -22.18 -22.70 2.80
CA LEU A 70 -21.83 -21.29 2.68
C LEU A 70 -21.65 -20.61 4.05
N GLY A 71 -22.50 -20.92 5.01
CA GLY A 71 -22.39 -20.44 6.39
C GLY A 71 -21.09 -20.90 7.05
N LEU A 72 -20.71 -22.16 6.85
CA LEU A 72 -19.45 -22.70 7.37
C LEU A 72 -18.23 -21.98 6.75
N LEU A 73 -18.22 -21.79 5.43
CA LEU A 73 -17.14 -21.10 4.74
C LEU A 73 -17.06 -19.62 5.15
N ALA A 74 -18.21 -18.95 5.26
CA ALA A 74 -18.29 -17.56 5.69
C ALA A 74 -17.73 -17.35 7.11
N SER A 75 -17.99 -18.29 8.02
CA SER A 75 -17.48 -18.21 9.40
C SER A 75 -15.95 -18.24 9.49
N ALA A 76 -15.29 -18.92 8.58
CA ALA A 76 -13.83 -18.98 8.51
C ALA A 76 -13.20 -17.76 7.81
N ALA A 77 -13.91 -17.11 6.90
CA ALA A 77 -13.40 -16.00 6.10
C ALA A 77 -13.15 -14.72 6.93
N VAL A 78 -14.01 -14.43 7.91
CA VAL A 78 -13.93 -13.20 8.74
C VAL A 78 -12.63 -13.10 9.54
N PRO A 79 -12.21 -14.12 10.33
CA PRO A 79 -10.95 -14.02 11.08
C PRO A 79 -9.74 -13.85 10.16
N LEU A 80 -9.72 -14.55 9.02
CA LEU A 80 -8.61 -14.47 8.08
C LEU A 80 -8.44 -13.05 7.49
N ALA A 81 -9.55 -12.39 7.17
CA ALA A 81 -9.54 -11.01 6.68
C ALA A 81 -8.96 -10.03 7.72
N ARG A 82 -9.34 -10.16 8.99
CA ARG A 82 -8.82 -9.31 10.08
C ARG A 82 -7.31 -9.45 10.26
N TRP A 83 -6.77 -10.65 10.16
CA TRP A 83 -5.34 -10.90 10.26
C TRP A 83 -4.55 -10.23 9.12
N ASN A 84 -5.08 -10.30 7.89
CA ASN A 84 -4.46 -9.67 6.75
C ASN A 84 -4.44 -8.13 6.86
N ILE A 85 -5.53 -7.54 7.33
CA ILE A 85 -5.61 -6.09 7.59
C ILE A 85 -4.59 -5.69 8.67
N LYS A 86 -4.54 -6.42 9.79
CA LYS A 86 -3.59 -6.14 10.87
C LYS A 86 -2.13 -6.19 10.37
N ARG A 87 -1.77 -7.22 9.59
CA ARG A 87 -0.44 -7.31 8.97
C ARG A 87 -0.14 -6.18 8.00
N ALA A 88 -1.13 -5.69 7.27
CA ALA A 88 -0.96 -4.56 6.37
C ALA A 88 -0.66 -3.29 7.16
N ASN A 89 -1.45 -3.00 8.19
CA ASN A 89 -1.27 -1.85 9.05
C ASN A 89 0.08 -1.89 9.80
N GLU A 90 0.52 -3.06 10.29
CA GLU A 90 1.83 -3.21 10.93
C GLU A 90 2.99 -2.88 9.99
N ARG A 91 2.91 -3.31 8.73
CA ARG A 91 3.93 -2.96 7.73
C ARG A 91 3.94 -1.47 7.40
N GLU A 92 2.76 -0.86 7.31
CA GLU A 92 2.62 0.58 7.09
C GLU A 92 3.22 1.36 8.27
N LEU A 93 2.87 0.97 9.51
CA LEU A 93 3.44 1.56 10.72
C LEU A 93 4.99 1.52 10.73
N HIS A 94 5.58 0.37 10.41
CA HIS A 94 7.04 0.26 10.33
C HIS A 94 7.64 1.17 9.25
N SER A 95 6.98 1.28 8.09
CA SER A 95 7.42 2.16 7.02
C SER A 95 7.37 3.63 7.44
N ASP A 96 6.30 4.04 8.13
CA ASP A 96 6.10 5.40 8.57
C ASP A 96 7.10 5.80 9.67
N LEU A 97 7.30 4.93 10.66
CA LEU A 97 8.33 5.12 11.69
C LEU A 97 9.73 5.26 11.07
N TRP A 98 10.05 4.39 10.12
CA TRP A 98 11.34 4.46 9.42
C TRP A 98 11.51 5.75 8.62
N GLU A 99 10.46 6.21 7.91
CA GLU A 99 10.49 7.48 7.17
C GLU A 99 10.72 8.67 8.10
N MET A 100 10.03 8.71 9.24
CA MET A 100 10.18 9.79 10.22
C MET A 100 11.56 9.77 10.88
N ARG A 101 12.04 8.63 11.35
CA ARG A 101 13.38 8.48 11.93
C ARG A 101 14.47 8.89 10.95
N LYS A 102 14.35 8.45 9.71
CA LYS A 102 15.27 8.86 8.64
C LYS A 102 15.26 10.37 8.39
N ALA A 103 14.10 11.02 8.50
CA ALA A 103 13.99 12.47 8.36
C ALA A 103 14.63 13.21 9.54
N ILE A 104 14.50 12.68 10.77
CA ILE A 104 15.16 13.17 11.97
C ILE A 104 16.69 13.06 11.84
N ASP A 105 17.19 11.91 11.43
CA ASP A 105 18.62 11.67 11.20
C ASP A 105 19.18 12.61 10.12
N ALA A 106 18.45 12.80 9.03
CA ALA A 106 18.88 13.69 7.96
C ALA A 106 18.93 15.17 8.41
N TYR A 107 18.02 15.58 9.32
CA TYR A 107 18.05 16.91 9.92
C TYR A 107 19.29 17.05 10.82
N LYS A 108 19.55 16.06 11.70
CA LYS A 108 20.74 16.04 12.56
C LYS A 108 22.02 16.13 11.73
N ASP A 109 22.15 15.31 10.70
CA ASP A 109 23.28 15.32 9.79
C ASP A 109 23.52 16.70 9.15
N ALA A 110 22.46 17.42 8.80
CA ALA A 110 22.56 18.75 8.23
C ALA A 110 22.97 19.79 9.27
N ALA A 111 22.50 19.63 10.52
CA ALA A 111 22.87 20.49 11.65
C ALA A 111 24.33 20.28 12.05
N ASP A 112 24.80 19.04 12.18
CA ASP A 112 26.18 18.68 12.53
C ASP A 112 27.20 19.20 11.52
N LYS A 113 26.79 19.30 10.24
CA LYS A 113 27.60 19.92 9.17
C LYS A 113 27.57 21.45 9.21
N GLY A 114 27.00 22.04 10.28
CA GLY A 114 26.89 23.50 10.44
C GLY A 114 25.97 24.17 9.43
N GLY A 115 25.05 23.41 8.84
CA GLY A 115 24.09 23.93 7.86
C GLY A 115 22.85 24.58 8.46
N ILE A 116 22.55 24.29 9.72
CA ILE A 116 21.34 24.73 10.43
C ILE A 116 21.78 25.40 11.74
N GLN A 117 21.15 26.52 12.09
CA GLN A 117 21.31 27.11 13.41
C GLN A 117 20.35 26.42 14.38
N THR A 118 20.90 25.63 15.28
CA THR A 118 20.16 24.92 16.33
C THR A 118 20.29 25.62 17.68
N LYS A 119 19.38 25.35 18.60
CA LYS A 119 19.49 25.80 19.99
C LYS A 119 20.59 25.00 20.68
N VAL A 120 21.28 25.60 21.66
CA VAL A 120 22.41 24.99 22.37
C VAL A 120 22.05 23.68 23.07
N ASP A 121 20.81 23.53 23.55
CA ASP A 121 20.35 22.37 24.30
C ASP A 121 19.58 21.34 23.45
N SER A 122 19.63 21.46 22.11
CA SER A 122 18.84 20.57 21.23
C SER A 122 19.62 19.38 20.68
N ASP A 123 20.92 19.26 21.01
CA ASP A 123 21.84 18.21 20.50
C ASP A 123 21.74 18.01 18.97
N ASN A 124 21.42 19.12 18.26
CA ASN A 124 21.23 19.16 16.81
C ASN A 124 20.01 18.36 16.28
N TYR A 125 19.12 17.92 17.16
CA TYR A 125 17.84 17.32 16.76
C TYR A 125 16.75 18.38 16.53
N PRO A 126 15.70 18.07 15.74
CA PRO A 126 14.60 18.99 15.49
C PRO A 126 13.79 19.23 16.76
N PRO A 127 13.23 20.46 16.96
CA PRO A 127 12.39 20.77 18.12
C PRO A 127 11.00 20.11 18.02
N ASP A 128 10.49 19.88 16.81
CA ASP A 128 9.21 19.25 16.52
C ASP A 128 9.19 18.61 15.13
N LEU A 129 8.21 17.72 14.87
CA LEU A 129 8.01 17.08 13.56
C LEU A 129 7.57 18.09 12.49
N ASP A 130 6.89 19.15 12.88
CA ASP A 130 6.43 20.19 11.97
C ASP A 130 7.60 20.92 11.32
N THR A 131 8.71 21.10 12.04
CA THR A 131 9.94 21.69 11.51
C THR A 131 10.49 20.90 10.33
N LEU A 132 10.41 19.57 10.39
CA LEU A 132 10.83 18.69 9.28
C LEU A 132 9.96 18.88 8.02
N VAL A 133 8.66 19.14 8.22
CA VAL A 133 7.70 19.36 7.13
C VAL A 133 7.79 20.79 6.56
N LYS A 134 7.85 21.79 7.44
CA LYS A 134 7.99 23.21 7.05
C LYS A 134 9.31 23.47 6.35
N GLY A 135 10.35 22.73 6.76
CA GLY A 135 11.70 22.84 6.28
C GLY A 135 12.47 24.00 6.91
N VAL A 136 13.77 23.88 6.95
CA VAL A 136 14.71 24.85 7.50
C VAL A 136 15.69 25.32 6.44
N GLU A 137 16.31 26.47 6.68
CA GLU A 137 17.37 27.00 5.82
C GLU A 137 18.67 26.27 6.09
N VAL A 138 19.18 25.57 5.08
CA VAL A 138 20.47 24.90 5.07
C VAL A 138 21.35 25.61 4.06
N LYS A 139 22.38 26.33 4.52
CA LYS A 139 23.33 27.08 3.64
C LYS A 139 22.62 27.98 2.62
N GLY A 140 21.56 28.70 3.05
CA GLY A 140 20.82 29.64 2.19
C GLY A 140 19.80 28.98 1.24
N LYS A 141 19.53 27.68 1.39
CA LYS A 141 18.48 26.96 0.67
C LYS A 141 17.50 26.35 1.65
N LYS A 142 16.19 26.50 1.39
CA LYS A 142 15.15 25.85 2.18
C LYS A 142 15.08 24.36 1.84
N VAL A 143 15.40 23.51 2.81
CA VAL A 143 15.35 22.04 2.70
C VAL A 143 14.22 21.50 3.56
N ARG A 144 13.41 20.60 3.01
CA ARG A 144 12.39 19.83 3.73
C ARG A 144 12.86 18.41 3.88
N PHE A 145 12.79 17.88 5.07
CA PHE A 145 13.23 16.51 5.38
C PHE A 145 12.07 15.52 5.33
N LEU A 146 10.84 16.00 5.59
CA LEU A 146 9.62 15.22 5.53
C LEU A 146 8.59 15.94 4.64
N ARG A 147 7.83 15.21 3.85
CA ARG A 147 6.77 15.80 3.01
C ARG A 147 5.54 16.16 3.82
N ARG A 148 5.13 15.28 4.71
CA ARG A 148 4.00 15.43 5.65
C ARG A 148 4.23 14.48 6.81
N VAL A 149 3.66 14.77 7.96
CA VAL A 149 3.58 13.80 9.06
C VAL A 149 2.60 12.70 8.62
N PRO A 150 3.02 11.42 8.59
CA PRO A 150 2.13 10.32 8.23
C PRO A 150 1.02 10.14 9.27
N VAL A 151 -0.05 9.46 8.87
CA VAL A 151 -1.15 9.10 9.77
C VAL A 151 -0.83 7.72 10.34
N ASP A 152 -0.82 7.59 11.66
CA ASP A 152 -0.61 6.30 12.32
C ASP A 152 -1.75 5.33 11.97
N PRO A 153 -1.47 4.20 11.29
CA PRO A 153 -2.49 3.24 10.86
C PRO A 153 -3.16 2.50 12.02
N MET A 154 -2.57 2.57 13.26
CA MET A 154 -3.14 1.93 14.43
C MET A 154 -4.11 2.84 15.18
N THR A 155 -3.88 4.15 15.20
CA THR A 155 -4.74 5.12 15.88
C THR A 155 -5.67 5.86 14.92
N GLY A 156 -5.35 5.89 13.62
CA GLY A 156 -6.05 6.65 12.59
C GLY A 156 -5.82 8.17 12.68
N LYS A 157 -4.83 8.61 13.45
CA LYS A 157 -4.50 10.02 13.67
C LYS A 157 -3.05 10.31 13.33
N ALA A 158 -2.74 11.55 12.94
CA ALA A 158 -1.36 12.00 12.73
C ALA A 158 -0.72 12.49 14.05
N GLU A 159 -0.97 11.77 15.14
CA GLU A 159 -0.46 12.07 16.47
C GLU A 159 0.52 10.98 16.91
N TRP A 160 1.78 11.34 16.96
CA TRP A 160 2.86 10.43 17.36
C TRP A 160 3.32 10.72 18.79
N GLY A 161 3.78 9.70 19.48
CA GLY A 161 4.57 9.86 20.69
C GLY A 161 5.97 10.33 20.30
N LEU A 162 6.52 11.24 21.08
CA LEU A 162 7.85 11.81 20.86
C LEU A 162 8.73 11.44 22.06
N ARG A 163 10.00 11.22 21.80
CA ARG A 163 11.04 11.05 22.83
C ARG A 163 12.19 11.99 22.53
N SER A 164 12.71 12.62 23.56
CA SER A 164 13.97 13.35 23.48
C SER A 164 15.15 12.43 23.78
N GLU A 165 16.35 12.87 23.42
CA GLU A 165 17.57 12.10 23.67
C GLU A 165 17.83 11.91 25.17
N GLN A 166 17.35 12.85 26.01
CA GLN A 166 17.50 12.82 27.46
C GLN A 166 16.43 11.99 28.17
N ASP A 167 15.36 11.59 27.47
CA ASP A 167 14.28 10.80 28.05
C ASP A 167 14.71 9.33 28.19
N GLU A 168 14.20 8.64 29.21
CA GLU A 168 14.40 7.20 29.33
C GLU A 168 13.69 6.46 28.17
N PRO A 169 14.25 5.35 27.66
CA PRO A 169 13.71 4.61 26.52
C PRO A 169 12.25 4.17 26.69
N ASP A 170 11.83 3.91 27.92
CA ASP A 170 10.48 3.45 28.26
C ASP A 170 9.57 4.57 28.78
N SER A 171 10.03 5.83 28.72
CA SER A 171 9.24 6.98 29.19
C SER A 171 8.10 7.30 28.24
N ASP A 172 6.90 7.46 28.81
CA ASP A 172 5.71 7.98 28.11
C ASP A 172 5.65 9.52 28.13
N SER A 173 6.58 10.18 28.86
CA SER A 173 6.64 11.64 28.97
C SER A 173 7.69 12.20 28.02
N PHE A 174 7.29 13.23 27.25
CA PHE A 174 8.18 13.96 26.35
C PHE A 174 8.83 15.14 27.10
N GLY A 175 10.14 15.18 27.15
CA GLY A 175 10.90 16.25 27.81
C GLY A 175 10.82 17.61 27.11
N GLY A 176 10.34 17.64 25.86
CA GLY A 176 10.04 18.89 25.13
C GLY A 176 11.25 19.62 24.56
N GLN A 177 12.47 19.09 24.71
CA GLN A 177 13.71 19.76 24.31
C GLN A 177 14.03 19.53 22.82
N ASN A 178 13.95 18.28 22.38
CA ASN A 178 14.26 17.87 21.02
C ASN A 178 13.50 16.58 20.67
N VAL A 179 13.34 16.28 19.39
CA VAL A 179 12.73 15.03 18.92
C VAL A 179 13.84 14.11 18.45
N PHE A 180 14.18 13.15 19.28
CA PHE A 180 15.15 12.09 18.99
C PHE A 180 14.50 10.88 18.34
N ASP A 181 13.37 10.41 18.90
CA ASP A 181 12.64 9.24 18.41
C ASP A 181 11.13 9.47 18.41
N VAL A 182 10.44 8.66 17.62
CA VAL A 182 8.97 8.66 17.46
C VAL A 182 8.42 7.27 17.66
N TYR A 183 7.24 7.17 18.26
CA TYR A 183 6.54 5.90 18.49
C TYR A 183 5.03 6.06 18.32
N SER A 184 4.31 4.94 18.11
CA SER A 184 2.85 4.95 18.05
C SER A 184 2.22 5.08 19.43
N LYS A 185 1.22 5.97 19.58
CA LYS A 185 0.42 6.09 20.80
C LYS A 185 -0.63 4.99 20.97
N SER A 186 -0.62 3.99 20.11
CA SER A 186 -1.55 2.87 20.19
C SER A 186 -1.23 1.95 21.38
N GLN A 187 -2.25 1.66 22.19
CA GLN A 187 -2.16 0.69 23.29
C GLN A 187 -2.28 -0.77 22.82
N GLY A 188 -2.35 -0.98 21.50
CA GLY A 188 -2.49 -2.30 20.90
C GLY A 188 -1.21 -3.13 20.96
N THR A 189 -1.39 -4.43 20.73
CA THR A 189 -0.30 -5.41 20.67
C THR A 189 -0.17 -5.94 19.25
N ALA A 190 1.04 -6.03 18.76
CA ALA A 190 1.37 -6.57 17.45
C ALA A 190 1.14 -8.08 17.36
N LEU A 191 1.22 -8.62 16.16
CA LEU A 191 1.10 -10.07 15.91
C LEU A 191 2.24 -10.88 16.55
N ASN A 192 3.39 -10.25 16.76
CA ASN A 192 4.55 -10.84 17.44
C ASN A 192 4.48 -10.75 18.98
N GLY A 193 3.45 -10.10 19.54
CA GLY A 193 3.24 -9.93 20.97
C GLY A 193 3.86 -8.68 21.60
N THR A 194 4.62 -7.85 20.85
CA THR A 194 5.17 -6.58 21.32
C THR A 194 4.10 -5.49 21.29
N LYS A 195 4.22 -4.47 22.13
CA LYS A 195 3.34 -3.29 22.07
C LYS A 195 3.80 -2.36 20.94
N TYR A 196 2.84 -1.70 20.28
CA TYR A 196 3.18 -0.71 19.23
C TYR A 196 3.94 0.51 19.78
N ALA A 197 3.76 0.84 21.06
CA ALA A 197 4.49 1.91 21.71
C ALA A 197 5.99 1.60 21.94
N GLU A 198 6.39 0.34 21.78
CA GLU A 198 7.78 -0.12 21.91
C GLU A 198 8.53 -0.18 20.57
N TRP A 199 7.83 0.13 19.46
CA TRP A 199 8.40 0.09 18.10
C TRP A 199 9.03 1.45 17.77
#